data_696f607966cffbb6197cd70ee7b5199a
#
_entry.id   696f607966cffbb6197cd70ee7b5199a
#
_cell.length_a   1.000
_cell.length_b   1.000
_cell.length_c   1.000
_cell.angle_alpha   90.00
_cell.angle_beta   90.00
_cell.angle_gamma   90.00
#
_symmetry.space_group_name_H-M   'P 1'
#
loop_
_entity.id
_entity.type
_entity.pdbx_description
1 polymer ?
#
loop_
_entity_poly.entity_id
_entity_poly.type
_entity_poly.pdbx_seq_one_letter_code
_entity_poly.pdbx_strand_id
1 'polypeptide(L)'
;MTQQLEVLSDRYELHRKLATGGMADVWLARDRVLDRPVAVKIMFAQFATDPLFVERFRREAKSAGNLNHPNIVGVYDWGEQGGTYFIVMEYIEGPSVAEVLKSEGPLHPRRAAEIAADVAEALSFAHVEGVIHRDIKPGNIMLTKAGRAKVTDFGIARLATAPNNELTKAGSVMGTATYFSPEQAQGHTLDGRSDLYSLGAVLFEMLTGQPPFQAESPVAIAYKHVQERPRRPASIQPGLPFAIEAITLRLLTKNPANRYPDATELRDDLHRFLADQTTRAELALQRSQQAAPAATAATQVVTTTPGVGDATQVVAAAHPEDPDDELTPEEEPSRSKRFAIILAALLILAALIAGGIVAALNAGSSTREVPDVIDRPLAEATDLLEADGFNVEAVAEPNANVEANIVYRTDPAAGVEADEGSTVTVVYNPSAEPVEVPKVTGLPVDEALKLLASKGFRNVETQDAEGAQGEPGTVVSQNPVAGSEKPVKDKVVLRIVPIPVLKDIPEVAGLSPDEATAKLQAAGFVVASTSSEASNSTPNGKVTRTDPTGRVEQGS
;
A
#
# COMPACT_ATOMS: atom_id res chain seq x y z
N MET A 1 -13.96 48.01 12.66
CA MET A 1 -13.50 47.60 11.32
C MET A 1 -14.21 46.29 11.00
N THR A 2 -15.23 46.34 10.18
CA THR A 2 -15.96 45.16 9.71
C THR A 2 -15.03 44.42 8.77
N GLN A 3 -14.53 43.24 9.19
CA GLN A 3 -13.81 42.35 8.30
C GLN A 3 -14.74 42.04 7.13
N GLN A 4 -14.40 42.50 5.94
CA GLN A 4 -15.10 42.15 4.73
C GLN A 4 -14.88 40.64 4.53
N LEU A 5 -15.93 39.84 4.76
CA LEU A 5 -15.88 38.40 4.59
C LEU A 5 -15.59 38.12 3.12
N GLU A 6 -14.58 37.30 2.86
CA GLU A 6 -14.25 36.90 1.49
C GLU A 6 -15.35 36.00 0.94
N VAL A 7 -15.80 36.29 -0.28
CA VAL A 7 -16.88 35.54 -0.95
C VAL A 7 -16.30 34.88 -2.18
N LEU A 8 -16.34 33.55 -2.25
CA LEU A 8 -15.91 32.79 -3.40
C LEU A 8 -17.04 32.58 -4.38
N SER A 9 -16.77 32.83 -5.68
CA SER A 9 -17.72 32.70 -6.80
C SER A 9 -19.06 33.43 -6.55
N ASP A 10 -19.06 34.58 -5.87
CA ASP A 10 -20.22 35.36 -5.46
C ASP A 10 -21.27 34.57 -4.65
N ARG A 11 -20.94 33.35 -4.22
CA ARG A 11 -21.87 32.41 -3.61
C ARG A 11 -21.43 31.94 -2.21
N TYR A 12 -20.16 31.62 -2.00
CA TYR A 12 -19.71 31.01 -0.77
C TYR A 12 -19.03 32.04 0.13
N GLU A 13 -19.72 32.46 1.17
CA GLU A 13 -19.23 33.43 2.15
C GLU A 13 -18.42 32.75 3.23
N LEU A 14 -17.11 33.04 3.28
CA LEU A 14 -16.18 32.43 4.25
C LEU A 14 -16.36 33.05 5.63
N HIS A 15 -16.55 32.24 6.66
CA HIS A 15 -16.76 32.69 8.03
C HIS A 15 -15.53 32.48 8.91
N ARG A 16 -15.14 31.23 9.13
CA ARG A 16 -13.99 30.88 9.97
C ARG A 16 -13.23 29.69 9.45
N LYS A 17 -11.93 29.67 9.70
CA LYS A 17 -11.10 28.52 9.38
C LYS A 17 -11.43 27.36 10.33
N LEU A 18 -11.61 26.14 9.77
CA LEU A 18 -11.85 24.92 10.52
C LEU A 18 -10.55 24.16 10.74
N ALA A 19 -9.73 24.03 9.67
CA ALA A 19 -8.48 23.26 9.72
C ALA A 19 -7.49 23.81 8.70
N THR A 20 -6.19 23.50 8.93
CA THR A 20 -5.10 23.73 7.99
C THR A 20 -4.47 22.37 7.67
N GLY A 21 -4.49 21.98 6.40
CA GLY A 21 -3.85 20.78 5.88
C GLY A 21 -2.50 21.06 5.22
N GLY A 22 -1.88 20.05 4.64
CA GLY A 22 -0.58 20.19 3.96
C GLY A 22 -0.62 21.02 2.66
N MET A 23 -1.76 21.07 1.97
CA MET A 23 -1.91 21.74 0.68
C MET A 23 -3.10 22.71 0.59
N ALA A 24 -3.95 22.75 1.61
CA ALA A 24 -5.19 23.50 1.60
C ALA A 24 -5.63 23.87 3.02
N ASP A 25 -6.36 24.99 3.15
CA ASP A 25 -7.13 25.34 4.32
C ASP A 25 -8.59 24.92 4.14
N VAL A 26 -9.23 24.48 5.22
CA VAL A 26 -10.67 24.18 5.26
C VAL A 26 -11.39 25.26 6.05
N TRP A 27 -12.41 25.87 5.45
CA TRP A 27 -13.19 26.95 6.02
C TRP A 27 -14.66 26.56 6.19
N LEU A 28 -15.26 26.99 7.28
CA LEU A 28 -16.72 27.08 7.36
C LEU A 28 -17.19 28.26 6.51
N ALA A 29 -18.14 28.01 5.63
CA ALA A 29 -18.74 29.03 4.78
C ALA A 29 -20.28 28.87 4.74
N ARG A 30 -20.94 29.91 4.26
CA ARG A 30 -22.39 29.89 3.96
C ARG A 30 -22.61 29.91 2.45
N ASP A 31 -23.34 28.95 1.92
CA ASP A 31 -23.86 28.97 0.56
C ASP A 31 -25.04 29.97 0.55
N ARG A 32 -24.83 31.17 -0.01
CA ARG A 32 -25.81 32.25 -0.06
C ARG A 32 -27.03 31.91 -0.93
N VAL A 33 -26.87 30.99 -1.88
CA VAL A 33 -27.95 30.60 -2.80
C VAL A 33 -28.90 29.60 -2.15
N LEU A 34 -28.33 28.57 -1.47
CA LEU A 34 -29.11 27.52 -0.81
C LEU A 34 -29.30 27.76 0.68
N ASP A 35 -28.78 28.85 1.20
CA ASP A 35 -28.85 29.28 2.62
C ASP A 35 -28.48 28.20 3.63
N ARG A 36 -27.37 27.48 3.36
CA ARG A 36 -26.90 26.39 4.19
C ARG A 36 -25.41 26.52 4.54
N PRO A 37 -24.97 25.96 5.70
CA PRO A 37 -23.54 25.86 6.00
C PRO A 37 -22.86 24.83 5.09
N VAL A 38 -21.65 25.14 4.66
CA VAL A 38 -20.79 24.28 3.85
C VAL A 38 -19.36 24.34 4.37
N ALA A 39 -18.56 23.31 4.11
CA ALA A 39 -17.12 23.35 4.29
C ALA A 39 -16.47 23.65 2.93
N VAL A 40 -15.51 24.56 2.91
CA VAL A 40 -14.79 24.94 1.68
C VAL A 40 -13.29 24.67 1.89
N LYS A 41 -12.75 23.75 1.10
CA LYS A 41 -11.32 23.41 1.06
C LYS A 41 -10.66 24.26 -0.01
N ILE A 42 -9.76 25.17 0.39
CA ILE A 42 -9.10 26.15 -0.49
C ILE A 42 -7.64 25.78 -0.62
N MET A 43 -7.17 25.54 -1.83
CA MET A 43 -5.77 25.21 -2.13
C MET A 43 -4.86 26.41 -1.81
N PHE A 44 -3.68 26.16 -1.26
CA PHE A 44 -2.70 27.23 -1.08
C PHE A 44 -2.17 27.71 -2.43
N ALA A 45 -2.02 29.03 -2.59
CA ALA A 45 -1.59 29.67 -3.83
C ALA A 45 -0.27 29.10 -4.38
N GLN A 46 0.65 28.70 -3.52
CA GLN A 46 1.91 28.09 -3.92
C GLN A 46 1.77 26.75 -4.68
N PHE A 47 0.68 26.02 -4.46
CA PHE A 47 0.38 24.78 -5.18
C PHE A 47 -0.52 24.99 -6.40
N ALA A 48 -1.22 26.12 -6.46
CA ALA A 48 -2.11 26.45 -7.57
C ALA A 48 -1.35 26.75 -8.89
N THR A 49 -0.06 27.03 -8.81
CA THR A 49 0.82 27.25 -9.97
C THR A 49 1.37 25.95 -10.57
N ASP A 50 1.28 24.82 -9.85
CA ASP A 50 1.75 23.52 -10.34
C ASP A 50 0.58 22.72 -10.95
N PRO A 51 0.59 22.48 -12.29
CA PRO A 51 -0.48 21.76 -12.96
C PRO A 51 -0.76 20.35 -12.39
N LEU A 52 0.26 19.68 -11.81
CA LEU A 52 0.11 18.36 -11.23
C LEU A 52 -0.70 18.41 -9.93
N PHE A 53 -0.50 19.45 -9.09
CA PHE A 53 -1.29 19.63 -7.88
C PHE A 53 -2.73 20.02 -8.21
N VAL A 54 -2.95 20.90 -9.18
CA VAL A 54 -4.29 21.30 -9.64
C VAL A 54 -5.06 20.11 -10.19
N GLU A 55 -4.44 19.30 -11.04
CA GLU A 55 -5.09 18.11 -11.60
C GLU A 55 -5.43 17.07 -10.52
N ARG A 56 -4.55 16.89 -9.53
CA ARG A 56 -4.83 16.02 -8.36
C ARG A 56 -6.04 16.52 -7.58
N PHE A 57 -6.08 17.81 -7.27
CA PHE A 57 -7.16 18.45 -6.53
C PHE A 57 -8.50 18.35 -7.28
N ARG A 58 -8.47 18.56 -8.61
CA ARG A 58 -9.62 18.39 -9.48
C ARG A 58 -10.13 16.94 -9.53
N ARG A 59 -9.22 15.96 -9.60
CA ARG A 59 -9.59 14.53 -9.56
C ARG A 59 -10.21 14.13 -8.23
N GLU A 60 -9.69 14.63 -7.11
CA GLU A 60 -10.27 14.44 -5.79
C GLU A 60 -11.73 14.90 -5.78
N ALA A 61 -11.99 16.15 -6.22
CA ALA A 61 -13.34 16.69 -6.32
C ALA A 61 -14.26 15.84 -7.23
N LYS A 62 -13.75 15.43 -8.40
CA LYS A 62 -14.54 14.65 -9.37
C LYS A 62 -14.91 13.27 -8.86
N SER A 63 -13.98 12.57 -8.22
CA SER A 63 -14.23 11.21 -7.73
C SER A 63 -15.12 11.21 -6.50
N ALA A 64 -14.88 12.13 -5.56
CA ALA A 64 -15.76 12.30 -4.40
C ALA A 64 -17.16 12.82 -4.79
N GLY A 65 -17.27 13.62 -5.86
CA GLY A 65 -18.54 14.15 -6.36
C GLY A 65 -19.52 13.11 -6.87
N ASN A 66 -19.03 11.93 -7.26
CA ASN A 66 -19.86 10.81 -7.69
C ASN A 66 -20.31 9.90 -6.53
N LEU A 67 -19.75 10.09 -5.33
CA LEU A 67 -20.06 9.27 -4.17
C LEU A 67 -21.18 9.93 -3.34
N ASN A 68 -22.38 9.37 -3.40
CA ASN A 68 -23.50 9.83 -2.58
C ASN A 68 -23.92 8.73 -1.60
N HIS A 69 -23.46 8.85 -0.35
CA HIS A 69 -23.69 7.85 0.69
C HIS A 69 -23.80 8.50 2.08
N PRO A 70 -24.66 8.01 2.99
CA PRO A 70 -24.83 8.61 4.32
C PRO A 70 -23.56 8.66 5.16
N ASN A 71 -22.62 7.77 4.95
CA ASN A 71 -21.33 7.72 5.66
C ASN A 71 -20.16 8.31 4.85
N ILE A 72 -20.44 9.04 3.75
CA ILE A 72 -19.46 9.79 2.98
C ILE A 72 -19.81 11.27 3.04
N VAL A 73 -18.79 12.13 3.18
CA VAL A 73 -18.98 13.59 3.10
C VAL A 73 -19.24 13.97 1.65
N GLY A 74 -20.41 14.56 1.39
CA GLY A 74 -20.82 14.95 0.04
C GLY A 74 -20.01 16.11 -0.51
N VAL A 75 -19.53 16.02 -1.75
CA VAL A 75 -18.94 17.12 -2.50
C VAL A 75 -20.03 17.78 -3.32
N TYR A 76 -20.18 19.10 -3.18
CA TYR A 76 -21.27 19.87 -3.78
C TYR A 76 -20.83 20.67 -5.00
N ASP A 77 -19.61 21.20 -4.98
CA ASP A 77 -19.12 22.09 -6.02
C ASP A 77 -17.59 22.16 -6.00
N TRP A 78 -17.00 22.63 -7.09
CA TRP A 78 -15.59 23.01 -7.14
C TRP A 78 -15.43 24.23 -8.04
N GLY A 79 -14.43 25.05 -7.80
CA GLY A 79 -14.21 26.25 -8.60
C GLY A 79 -12.80 26.79 -8.51
N GLU A 80 -12.59 27.85 -9.29
CA GLU A 80 -11.35 28.62 -9.32
C GLU A 80 -11.69 30.10 -9.09
N GLN A 81 -10.92 30.77 -8.24
CA GLN A 81 -11.01 32.21 -8.04
C GLN A 81 -9.68 32.79 -7.57
N GLY A 82 -9.28 33.93 -8.16
CA GLY A 82 -8.06 34.62 -7.76
C GLY A 82 -6.77 33.81 -7.98
N GLY A 83 -6.76 32.89 -8.94
CA GLY A 83 -5.62 32.02 -9.24
C GLY A 83 -5.44 30.88 -8.23
N THR A 84 -6.46 30.56 -7.44
CA THR A 84 -6.48 29.37 -6.58
C THR A 84 -7.75 28.55 -6.80
N TYR A 85 -7.75 27.30 -6.32
CA TYR A 85 -8.84 26.33 -6.50
C TYR A 85 -9.49 26.01 -5.18
N PHE A 86 -10.81 25.72 -5.21
CA PHE A 86 -11.55 25.34 -4.02
C PHE A 86 -12.53 24.21 -4.30
N ILE A 87 -12.83 23.42 -3.26
CA ILE A 87 -13.85 22.37 -3.25
C ILE A 87 -14.86 22.72 -2.16
N VAL A 88 -16.15 22.68 -2.50
CA VAL A 88 -17.26 22.89 -1.57
C VAL A 88 -17.87 21.55 -1.21
N MET A 89 -17.97 21.29 0.09
CA MET A 89 -18.42 20.00 0.60
C MET A 89 -19.40 20.16 1.76
N GLU A 90 -20.04 19.08 2.12
CA GLU A 90 -20.91 18.97 3.29
C GLU A 90 -20.15 19.40 4.55
N TYR A 91 -20.73 20.33 5.30
CA TYR A 91 -20.22 20.69 6.62
C TYR A 91 -20.73 19.71 7.67
N ILE A 92 -19.83 19.01 8.33
CA ILE A 92 -20.16 18.11 9.43
C ILE A 92 -19.99 18.86 10.75
N GLU A 93 -21.10 19.04 11.46
CA GLU A 93 -21.10 19.71 12.75
C GLU A 93 -20.76 18.73 13.87
N GLY A 94 -19.46 18.49 14.06
CA GLY A 94 -18.94 17.61 15.09
C GLY A 94 -17.43 17.39 14.92
N PRO A 95 -16.78 16.70 15.87
CA PRO A 95 -15.34 16.49 15.86
C PRO A 95 -14.93 15.39 14.89
N SER A 96 -13.67 15.38 14.50
CA SER A 96 -13.01 14.22 13.90
C SER A 96 -12.71 13.15 14.97
N VAL A 97 -12.53 11.89 14.54
CA VAL A 97 -12.06 10.81 15.44
C VAL A 97 -10.71 11.17 16.06
N ALA A 98 -9.84 11.90 15.34
CA ALA A 98 -8.57 12.36 15.89
C ALA A 98 -8.75 13.33 17.07
N GLU A 99 -9.71 14.26 16.96
CA GLU A 99 -10.02 15.20 18.05
C GLU A 99 -10.64 14.47 19.25
N VAL A 100 -11.50 13.48 19.01
CA VAL A 100 -12.09 12.66 20.09
C VAL A 100 -11.00 11.86 20.80
N LEU A 101 -10.12 11.17 20.07
CA LEU A 101 -9.00 10.42 20.67
C LEU A 101 -8.06 11.33 21.48
N LYS A 102 -7.82 12.55 21.00
CA LYS A 102 -7.00 13.52 21.71
C LYS A 102 -7.65 14.02 23.01
N SER A 103 -8.98 14.19 23.02
CA SER A 103 -9.70 14.75 24.18
C SER A 103 -10.16 13.70 25.20
N GLU A 104 -10.53 12.51 24.73
CA GLU A 104 -11.16 11.47 25.56
C GLU A 104 -10.25 10.24 25.76
N GLY A 105 -9.20 10.07 24.92
CA GLY A 105 -8.36 8.88 24.93
C GLY A 105 -9.02 7.68 24.21
N PRO A 106 -8.70 6.45 24.60
CA PRO A 106 -9.26 5.24 23.97
C PRO A 106 -10.76 5.15 24.15
N LEU A 107 -11.45 4.70 23.10
CA LEU A 107 -12.90 4.59 23.07
C LEU A 107 -13.38 3.25 23.65
N HIS A 108 -14.61 3.27 24.16
CA HIS A 108 -15.29 2.03 24.52
C HIS A 108 -15.39 1.10 23.28
N PRO A 109 -15.14 -0.24 23.40
CA PRO A 109 -15.07 -1.17 22.27
C PRO A 109 -16.30 -1.15 21.35
N ARG A 110 -17.51 -1.04 21.91
CA ARG A 110 -18.74 -0.95 21.09
C ARG A 110 -18.77 0.34 20.28
N ARG A 111 -18.33 1.46 20.87
CA ARG A 111 -18.27 2.75 20.16
C ARG A 111 -17.24 2.74 19.03
N ALA A 112 -16.06 2.17 19.26
CA ALA A 112 -15.05 1.98 18.22
C ALA A 112 -15.57 1.08 17.08
N ALA A 113 -16.30 0.01 17.41
CA ALA A 113 -16.91 -0.88 16.42
C ALA A 113 -18.02 -0.20 15.60
N GLU A 114 -18.88 0.65 16.22
CA GLU A 114 -19.90 1.43 15.51
C GLU A 114 -19.27 2.38 14.48
N ILE A 115 -18.24 3.12 14.90
CA ILE A 115 -17.49 4.01 13.99
C ILE A 115 -16.84 3.22 12.86
N ALA A 116 -16.18 2.09 13.18
CA ALA A 116 -15.55 1.24 12.19
C ALA A 116 -16.57 0.62 11.22
N ALA A 117 -17.77 0.26 11.67
CA ALA A 117 -18.85 -0.25 10.84
C ALA A 117 -19.36 0.81 9.85
N ASP A 118 -19.59 2.04 10.33
CA ASP A 118 -19.96 3.18 9.47
C ASP A 118 -18.89 3.46 8.40
N VAL A 119 -17.59 3.39 8.76
CA VAL A 119 -16.49 3.57 7.81
C VAL A 119 -16.42 2.39 6.82
N ALA A 120 -16.61 1.16 7.28
CA ALA A 120 -16.64 -0.02 6.41
C ALA A 120 -17.80 0.05 5.40
N GLU A 121 -18.98 0.58 5.80
CA GLU A 121 -20.11 0.84 4.91
C GLU A 121 -19.74 1.86 3.82
N ALA A 122 -19.10 2.98 4.19
CA ALA A 122 -18.60 3.98 3.26
C ALA A 122 -17.59 3.40 2.26
N LEU A 123 -16.63 2.59 2.76
CA LEU A 123 -15.62 1.95 1.93
C LEU A 123 -16.23 0.90 0.99
N SER A 124 -17.20 0.11 1.48
CA SER A 124 -17.91 -0.86 0.64
C SER A 124 -18.55 -0.19 -0.56
N PHE A 125 -19.27 0.91 -0.34
CA PHE A 125 -19.89 1.69 -1.41
C PHE A 125 -18.84 2.26 -2.38
N ALA A 126 -17.80 2.90 -1.87
CA ALA A 126 -16.77 3.52 -2.71
C ALA A 126 -15.98 2.49 -3.55
N HIS A 127 -15.67 1.31 -2.98
CA HIS A 127 -14.95 0.24 -3.69
C HIS A 127 -15.78 -0.36 -4.83
N VAL A 128 -17.09 -0.48 -4.67
CA VAL A 128 -18.01 -0.89 -5.77
C VAL A 128 -17.99 0.13 -6.91
N GLU A 129 -17.92 1.43 -6.59
CA GLU A 129 -17.77 2.50 -7.58
C GLU A 129 -16.33 2.64 -8.13
N GLY A 130 -15.43 1.71 -7.79
CA GLY A 130 -14.04 1.68 -8.25
C GLY A 130 -13.13 2.73 -7.59
N VAL A 131 -13.57 3.34 -6.48
CA VAL A 131 -12.81 4.38 -5.76
C VAL A 131 -12.18 3.80 -4.51
N ILE A 132 -10.84 3.82 -4.42
CA ILE A 132 -10.05 3.46 -3.25
C ILE A 132 -9.68 4.74 -2.51
N HIS A 133 -9.87 4.78 -1.19
CA HIS A 133 -9.66 5.99 -0.39
C HIS A 133 -8.17 6.35 -0.22
N ARG A 134 -7.30 5.39 0.08
CA ARG A 134 -5.82 5.50 0.18
C ARG A 134 -5.28 6.34 1.34
N ASP A 135 -6.10 7.03 2.10
CA ASP A 135 -5.69 7.89 3.23
C ASP A 135 -6.68 7.81 4.41
N ILE A 136 -7.13 6.60 4.75
CA ILE A 136 -7.95 6.36 5.94
C ILE A 136 -7.13 6.61 7.20
N LYS A 137 -7.57 7.60 7.98
CA LYS A 137 -6.94 8.01 9.26
C LYS A 137 -7.97 8.69 10.16
N PRO A 138 -7.72 8.82 11.47
CA PRO A 138 -8.68 9.43 12.40
C PRO A 138 -9.11 10.85 12.03
N GLY A 139 -8.21 11.63 11.41
CA GLY A 139 -8.53 13.01 10.96
C GLY A 139 -9.49 13.08 9.76
N ASN A 140 -9.62 11.99 8.99
CA ASN A 140 -10.51 11.92 7.82
C ASN A 140 -11.84 11.22 8.15
N ILE A 141 -12.13 10.97 9.44
CA ILE A 141 -13.39 10.39 9.91
C ILE A 141 -14.06 11.41 10.81
N MET A 142 -15.13 12.03 10.31
CA MET A 142 -15.91 13.05 11.03
C MET A 142 -17.09 12.39 11.75
N LEU A 143 -17.41 12.87 12.94
CA LEU A 143 -18.56 12.40 13.71
C LEU A 143 -19.66 13.45 13.68
N THR A 144 -20.86 13.08 13.25
CA THR A 144 -22.02 13.95 13.31
C THR A 144 -22.49 14.13 14.77
N LYS A 145 -23.36 15.12 15.05
CA LYS A 145 -24.02 15.29 16.37
C LYS A 145 -24.78 14.05 16.82
N ALA A 146 -25.29 13.26 15.87
CA ALA A 146 -25.95 11.98 16.18
C ALA A 146 -24.96 10.82 16.43
N GLY A 147 -23.66 11.11 16.36
CA GLY A 147 -22.59 10.14 16.57
C GLY A 147 -22.29 9.24 15.37
N ARG A 148 -22.91 9.43 14.20
CA ARG A 148 -22.60 8.66 12.99
C ARG A 148 -21.28 9.12 12.39
N ALA A 149 -20.48 8.15 11.89
CA ALA A 149 -19.25 8.49 11.21
C ALA A 149 -19.48 8.80 9.72
N LYS A 150 -18.75 9.79 9.21
CA LYS A 150 -18.65 10.14 7.79
C LYS A 150 -17.20 10.26 7.38
N VAL A 151 -16.84 9.61 6.29
CA VAL A 151 -15.51 9.65 5.72
C VAL A 151 -15.38 10.84 4.79
N THR A 152 -14.33 11.64 4.96
CA THR A 152 -13.97 12.78 4.12
C THR A 152 -12.65 12.56 3.39
N ASP A 153 -12.35 13.40 2.40
CA ASP A 153 -11.08 13.42 1.68
C ASP A 153 -10.74 12.06 1.02
N PHE A 154 -11.64 11.54 0.17
CA PHE A 154 -11.37 10.37 -0.66
C PHE A 154 -10.13 10.64 -1.54
N GLY A 155 -8.98 10.14 -1.06
CA GLY A 155 -7.65 10.53 -1.46
C GLY A 155 -7.19 10.00 -2.79
N ILE A 156 -7.51 10.71 -3.87
CA ILE A 156 -6.90 10.49 -5.18
C ILE A 156 -5.55 11.23 -5.28
N ALA A 157 -5.24 12.08 -4.30
CA ALA A 157 -4.03 12.90 -4.29
C ALA A 157 -2.71 12.12 -4.15
N ARG A 158 -2.75 10.81 -3.89
CA ARG A 158 -1.56 9.95 -3.79
C ARG A 158 -1.59 8.82 -4.80
N LEU A 159 -1.58 9.12 -6.09
CA LEU A 159 -1.06 8.17 -7.05
C LEU A 159 0.41 7.90 -6.70
N ALA A 160 0.71 6.63 -6.45
CA ALA A 160 2.06 6.12 -6.29
C ALA A 160 2.88 6.39 -7.55
N THR A 161 3.39 7.62 -7.69
CA THR A 161 4.38 7.99 -8.70
C THR A 161 5.21 9.15 -8.17
N ALA A 162 5.91 8.91 -7.06
CA ALA A 162 7.18 9.56 -6.82
C ALA A 162 8.08 8.49 -6.21
N PRO A 163 9.00 7.89 -6.99
CA PRO A 163 10.03 7.05 -6.43
C PRO A 163 10.91 7.95 -5.55
N ASN A 164 11.03 7.59 -4.28
CA ASN A 164 12.12 7.90 -3.36
C ASN A 164 12.46 9.34 -2.97
N ASN A 165 11.85 10.42 -3.49
CA ASN A 165 12.29 11.78 -3.16
C ASN A 165 11.30 12.65 -2.35
N GLU A 166 10.05 12.22 -2.13
CA GLU A 166 9.11 13.00 -1.29
C GLU A 166 9.02 12.52 0.17
N LEU A 167 9.49 11.32 0.48
CA LEU A 167 9.65 10.86 1.88
C LEU A 167 10.70 11.68 2.66
N THR A 168 11.55 12.43 1.96
CA THR A 168 12.66 13.20 2.55
C THR A 168 12.42 14.71 2.64
N LYS A 169 11.36 15.26 2.02
CA LYS A 169 11.00 16.67 2.25
C LYS A 169 10.28 16.81 3.58
N ALA A 170 11.09 17.12 4.57
CA ALA A 170 10.68 17.33 5.96
C ALA A 170 9.51 18.34 6.08
N GLY A 171 8.47 17.93 6.77
CA GLY A 171 7.46 18.81 7.35
C GLY A 171 6.00 18.40 7.15
N SER A 172 5.55 17.93 5.98
CA SER A 172 4.15 17.60 5.73
C SER A 172 3.81 16.10 5.69
N VAL A 173 4.81 15.23 5.71
CA VAL A 173 4.68 13.76 5.63
C VAL A 173 4.60 13.10 7.02
N MET A 174 4.89 13.84 8.08
CA MET A 174 5.11 13.29 9.43
C MET A 174 3.89 12.58 10.06
N GLY A 175 2.66 12.89 9.65
CA GLY A 175 1.44 12.29 10.22
C GLY A 175 0.79 11.17 9.40
N THR A 176 1.19 10.95 8.15
CA THR A 176 0.42 10.09 7.23
C THR A 176 0.95 8.65 7.15
N ALA A 177 2.24 8.42 7.39
CA ALA A 177 2.83 7.07 7.37
C ALA A 177 2.29 6.16 8.49
N THR A 178 1.73 6.73 9.55
CA THR A 178 1.19 6.03 10.74
C THR A 178 0.08 5.03 10.41
N TYR A 179 -0.65 5.25 9.29
CA TYR A 179 -1.78 4.42 8.89
C TYR A 179 -1.57 3.73 7.53
N PHE A 180 -0.34 3.76 6.99
CA PHE A 180 -0.04 3.13 5.71
C PHE A 180 -0.25 1.62 5.76
N SER A 181 -0.83 1.08 4.70
CA SER A 181 -0.78 -0.36 4.48
C SER A 181 0.63 -0.80 4.05
N PRO A 182 1.01 -2.06 4.27
CA PRO A 182 2.30 -2.60 3.81
C PRO A 182 2.53 -2.35 2.32
N GLU A 183 1.51 -2.57 1.50
CA GLU A 183 1.54 -2.35 0.06
C GLU A 183 1.72 -0.88 -0.32
N GLN A 184 1.15 0.07 0.45
CA GLN A 184 1.42 1.50 0.27
C GLN A 184 2.86 1.87 0.60
N ALA A 185 3.38 1.31 1.71
CA ALA A 185 4.74 1.56 2.14
C ALA A 185 5.78 1.01 1.14
N GLN A 186 5.44 -0.06 0.42
CA GLN A 186 6.27 -0.70 -0.60
C GLN A 186 6.04 -0.15 -2.02
N GLY A 187 5.05 0.73 -2.22
CA GLY A 187 4.72 1.26 -3.54
C GLY A 187 4.07 0.25 -4.49
N HIS A 188 3.48 -0.82 -3.95
CA HIS A 188 2.77 -1.83 -4.72
C HIS A 188 1.40 -1.32 -5.22
N THR A 189 0.79 -2.07 -6.12
CA THR A 189 -0.59 -1.80 -6.58
C THR A 189 -1.56 -1.92 -5.41
N LEU A 190 -2.43 -0.91 -5.27
CA LEU A 190 -3.38 -0.83 -4.18
C LEU A 190 -4.77 -1.31 -4.63
N ASP A 191 -5.44 -2.04 -3.77
CA ASP A 191 -6.86 -2.37 -3.88
C ASP A 191 -7.62 -1.97 -2.61
N GLY A 192 -8.92 -2.28 -2.54
CA GLY A 192 -9.76 -1.93 -1.38
C GLY A 192 -9.26 -2.50 -0.05
N ARG A 193 -8.49 -3.59 -0.06
CA ARG A 193 -7.91 -4.20 1.14
C ARG A 193 -6.82 -3.35 1.79
N SER A 194 -6.25 -2.40 1.05
CA SER A 194 -5.33 -1.38 1.60
C SER A 194 -6.06 -0.44 2.56
N ASP A 195 -7.28 0.01 2.20
CA ASP A 195 -8.11 0.84 3.08
C ASP A 195 -8.56 0.07 4.33
N LEU A 196 -8.81 -1.26 4.19
CA LEU A 196 -9.16 -2.11 5.32
C LEU A 196 -8.01 -2.23 6.33
N TYR A 197 -6.77 -2.31 5.87
CA TYR A 197 -5.60 -2.28 6.77
C TYR A 197 -5.50 -0.94 7.50
N SER A 198 -5.65 0.18 6.79
CA SER A 198 -5.62 1.52 7.38
C SER A 198 -6.76 1.70 8.40
N LEU A 199 -7.96 1.19 8.10
CA LEU A 199 -9.07 1.15 9.08
C LEU A 199 -8.72 0.26 10.29
N GLY A 200 -7.99 -0.83 10.08
CA GLY A 200 -7.45 -1.67 11.15
C GLY A 200 -6.51 -0.90 12.08
N ALA A 201 -5.64 -0.03 11.51
CA ALA A 201 -4.75 0.83 12.28
C ALA A 201 -5.53 1.90 13.07
N VAL A 202 -6.57 2.48 12.47
CA VAL A 202 -7.49 3.41 13.14
C VAL A 202 -8.26 2.71 14.27
N LEU A 203 -8.79 1.51 14.03
CA LEU A 203 -9.52 0.73 15.04
C LEU A 203 -8.59 0.36 16.21
N PHE A 204 -7.36 -0.02 15.92
CA PHE A 204 -6.34 -0.27 16.94
C PHE A 204 -6.14 0.95 17.84
N GLU A 205 -5.99 2.14 17.23
CA GLU A 205 -5.81 3.39 17.97
C GLU A 205 -7.08 3.78 18.74
N MET A 206 -8.26 3.62 18.17
CA MET A 206 -9.52 3.85 18.89
C MET A 206 -9.65 2.96 20.15
N LEU A 207 -9.16 1.73 20.10
CA LEU A 207 -9.23 0.79 21.20
C LEU A 207 -8.14 0.99 22.26
N THR A 208 -6.95 1.47 21.87
CA THR A 208 -5.77 1.49 22.74
C THR A 208 -5.27 2.90 23.06
N GLY A 209 -5.77 3.94 22.37
CA GLY A 209 -5.30 5.32 22.49
C GLY A 209 -3.97 5.60 21.79
N GLN A 210 -3.39 4.63 21.09
CA GLN A 210 -2.13 4.79 20.37
C GLN A 210 -2.13 3.97 19.07
N PRO A 211 -1.44 4.43 18.01
CA PRO A 211 -1.36 3.68 16.77
C PRO A 211 -0.57 2.36 16.94
N PRO A 212 -0.76 1.37 16.04
CA PRO A 212 -0.11 0.06 16.15
C PRO A 212 1.42 0.12 16.11
N PHE A 213 1.97 1.11 15.42
CA PHE A 213 3.41 1.33 15.30
C PHE A 213 3.78 2.79 15.51
N GLN A 214 4.89 3.00 16.24
CA GLN A 214 5.48 4.30 16.50
C GLN A 214 6.98 4.22 16.27
N ALA A 215 7.58 5.27 15.68
CA ALA A 215 9.02 5.42 15.51
C ALA A 215 9.38 6.90 15.32
N GLU A 216 10.68 7.21 15.39
CA GLU A 216 11.18 8.58 15.29
C GLU A 216 11.06 9.18 13.86
N SER A 217 10.93 8.34 12.83
CA SER A 217 10.80 8.81 11.45
C SER A 217 9.65 8.13 10.71
N PRO A 218 9.03 8.82 9.72
CA PRO A 218 7.99 8.23 8.87
C PRO A 218 8.46 6.98 8.12
N VAL A 219 9.73 6.92 7.72
CA VAL A 219 10.33 5.77 7.05
C VAL A 219 10.40 4.57 8.01
N ALA A 220 10.80 4.79 9.25
CA ALA A 220 10.84 3.73 10.26
C ALA A 220 9.42 3.23 10.61
N ILE A 221 8.40 4.11 10.62
CA ILE A 221 7.00 3.70 10.79
C ILE A 221 6.55 2.84 9.60
N ALA A 222 6.83 3.28 8.36
CA ALA A 222 6.51 2.54 7.16
C ALA A 222 7.17 1.15 7.15
N TYR A 223 8.45 1.07 7.53
CA TYR A 223 9.15 -0.21 7.68
C TYR A 223 8.46 -1.15 8.66
N LYS A 224 8.01 -0.63 9.82
CA LYS A 224 7.26 -1.43 10.81
C LYS A 224 5.93 -1.93 10.26
N HIS A 225 5.22 -1.12 9.46
CA HIS A 225 4.01 -1.58 8.78
C HIS A 225 4.28 -2.76 7.84
N VAL A 226 5.45 -2.83 7.22
CA VAL A 226 5.85 -3.93 6.34
C VAL A 226 6.27 -5.18 7.15
N GLN A 227 7.14 -5.03 8.16
CA GLN A 227 7.86 -6.14 8.78
C GLN A 227 7.37 -6.51 10.18
N GLU A 228 7.01 -5.53 11.01
CA GLU A 228 6.75 -5.78 12.43
C GLU A 228 5.29 -6.23 12.65
N ARG A 229 5.10 -7.28 13.46
CA ARG A 229 3.75 -7.68 13.91
C ARG A 229 3.23 -6.67 14.92
N PRO A 230 1.95 -6.24 14.80
CA PRO A 230 1.38 -5.35 15.79
C PRO A 230 1.28 -6.04 17.16
N ARG A 231 1.45 -5.28 18.22
CA ARG A 231 1.16 -5.76 19.58
C ARG A 231 -0.32 -6.12 19.68
N ARG A 232 -0.65 -7.07 20.55
CA ARG A 232 -2.05 -7.38 20.80
C ARG A 232 -2.75 -6.20 21.51
N PRO A 233 -3.89 -5.70 21.00
CA PRO A 233 -4.65 -4.63 21.67
C PRO A 233 -4.91 -4.90 23.14
N ALA A 234 -5.28 -6.13 23.51
CA ALA A 234 -5.54 -6.52 24.91
C ALA A 234 -4.28 -6.46 25.80
N SER A 235 -3.06 -6.48 25.22
CA SER A 235 -1.83 -6.28 25.99
C SER A 235 -1.57 -4.82 26.38
N ILE A 236 -2.26 -3.89 25.71
CA ILE A 236 -2.17 -2.45 25.95
C ILE A 236 -3.38 -1.99 26.79
N GLN A 237 -4.56 -2.42 26.40
CA GLN A 237 -5.82 -2.13 27.07
C GLN A 237 -6.45 -3.43 27.60
N PRO A 238 -6.18 -3.80 28.85
CA PRO A 238 -6.77 -5.00 29.46
C PRO A 238 -8.29 -4.95 29.51
N GLY A 239 -8.93 -6.10 29.30
CA GLY A 239 -10.40 -6.20 29.32
C GLY A 239 -11.08 -5.98 27.96
N LEU A 240 -10.33 -5.78 26.87
CA LEU A 240 -10.91 -5.75 25.53
C LEU A 240 -11.56 -7.10 25.19
N PRO A 241 -12.80 -7.11 24.65
CA PRO A 241 -13.43 -8.31 24.14
C PRO A 241 -12.57 -9.00 23.06
N PHE A 242 -12.42 -10.32 23.16
CA PHE A 242 -11.59 -11.09 22.23
C PHE A 242 -12.03 -10.94 20.76
N ALA A 243 -13.35 -10.83 20.52
CA ALA A 243 -13.92 -10.69 19.18
C ALA A 243 -13.44 -9.42 18.46
N ILE A 244 -13.44 -8.24 19.13
CA ILE A 244 -12.97 -6.99 18.51
C ILE A 244 -11.45 -6.96 18.37
N GLU A 245 -10.70 -7.59 19.28
CA GLU A 245 -9.27 -7.81 19.12
C GLU A 245 -8.97 -8.66 17.89
N ALA A 246 -9.71 -9.76 17.68
CA ALA A 246 -9.57 -10.64 16.53
C ALA A 246 -9.83 -9.91 15.20
N ILE A 247 -10.90 -9.09 15.13
CA ILE A 247 -11.20 -8.25 13.96
C ILE A 247 -10.02 -7.31 13.68
N THR A 248 -9.54 -6.61 14.71
CA THR A 248 -8.43 -5.65 14.56
C THR A 248 -7.16 -6.32 14.06
N LEU A 249 -6.79 -7.47 14.62
CA LEU A 249 -5.60 -8.22 14.22
C LEU A 249 -5.73 -8.79 12.79
N ARG A 250 -6.92 -9.25 12.39
CA ARG A 250 -7.16 -9.70 11.02
C ARG A 250 -6.99 -8.58 10.01
N LEU A 251 -7.47 -7.37 10.30
CA LEU A 251 -7.26 -6.19 9.46
C LEU A 251 -5.78 -5.84 9.31
N LEU A 252 -4.98 -5.99 10.38
CA LEU A 252 -3.56 -5.65 10.42
C LEU A 252 -2.63 -6.76 9.92
N THR A 253 -3.17 -7.84 9.31
CA THR A 253 -2.33 -8.86 8.66
C THR A 253 -1.57 -8.26 7.47
N LYS A 254 -0.29 -8.63 7.33
CA LYS A 254 0.59 -8.05 6.31
C LYS A 254 0.16 -8.43 4.90
N ASN A 255 -0.09 -9.72 4.67
CA ASN A 255 -0.61 -10.20 3.40
C ASN A 255 -2.09 -9.82 3.22
N PRO A 256 -2.45 -9.05 2.16
CA PRO A 256 -3.84 -8.67 1.89
C PRO A 256 -4.81 -9.85 1.75
N ALA A 257 -4.33 -11.02 1.29
CA ALA A 257 -5.15 -12.22 1.13
C ALA A 257 -5.67 -12.78 2.47
N ASN A 258 -4.99 -12.48 3.59
CA ASN A 258 -5.36 -12.94 4.93
C ASN A 258 -6.28 -11.94 5.66
N ARG A 259 -6.56 -10.79 5.09
CA ARG A 259 -7.52 -9.79 5.59
C ARG A 259 -8.96 -10.21 5.25
N TYR A 260 -9.90 -9.32 5.43
CA TYR A 260 -11.23 -9.45 4.81
C TYR A 260 -11.11 -9.25 3.31
N PRO A 261 -11.85 -10.03 2.48
CA PRO A 261 -11.79 -9.89 1.02
C PRO A 261 -12.30 -8.53 0.55
N ASP A 262 -13.29 -7.98 1.25
CA ASP A 262 -13.90 -6.69 0.99
C ASP A 262 -14.44 -6.01 2.26
N ALA A 263 -14.88 -4.75 2.12
CA ALA A 263 -15.40 -3.96 3.23
C ALA A 263 -16.79 -4.44 3.70
N THR A 264 -17.56 -5.13 2.86
CA THR A 264 -18.87 -5.71 3.22
C THR A 264 -18.71 -6.80 4.26
N GLU A 265 -17.75 -7.71 4.04
CA GLU A 265 -17.48 -8.79 5.00
C GLU A 265 -16.96 -8.26 6.34
N LEU A 266 -16.15 -7.19 6.32
CA LEU A 266 -15.72 -6.51 7.53
C LEU A 266 -16.91 -5.88 8.28
N ARG A 267 -17.75 -5.13 7.56
CA ARG A 267 -18.98 -4.52 8.12
C ARG A 267 -19.85 -5.56 8.81
N ASP A 268 -20.12 -6.68 8.13
CA ASP A 268 -20.96 -7.74 8.65
C ASP A 268 -20.36 -8.37 9.91
N ASP A 269 -19.04 -8.49 9.99
CA ASP A 269 -18.35 -9.04 11.18
C ASP A 269 -18.37 -8.04 12.34
N LEU A 270 -18.26 -6.73 12.08
CA LEU A 270 -18.45 -5.68 13.07
C LEU A 270 -19.89 -5.66 13.61
N HIS A 271 -20.89 -5.84 12.74
CA HIS A 271 -22.29 -5.96 13.17
C HIS A 271 -22.55 -7.21 14.02
N ARG A 272 -21.90 -8.34 13.72
CA ARG A 272 -21.95 -9.54 14.60
C ARG A 272 -21.43 -9.21 16.00
N PHE A 273 -20.28 -8.53 16.08
CA PHE A 273 -19.74 -8.07 17.36
C PHE A 273 -20.73 -7.17 18.12
N LEU A 274 -21.32 -6.19 17.42
CA LEU A 274 -22.31 -5.27 18.01
C LEU A 274 -23.60 -5.97 18.46
N ALA A 275 -23.95 -7.09 17.82
CA ALA A 275 -25.09 -7.94 18.18
C ALA A 275 -24.73 -9.04 19.18
N ASP A 276 -23.55 -9.00 19.79
CA ASP A 276 -23.02 -10.01 20.72
C ASP A 276 -23.00 -11.44 20.13
N GLN A 277 -22.79 -11.54 18.80
CA GLN A 277 -22.67 -12.80 18.06
C GLN A 277 -21.19 -13.15 17.83
N THR A 278 -20.90 -14.45 17.71
CA THR A 278 -19.54 -14.91 17.36
C THR A 278 -19.11 -14.37 16.01
N THR A 279 -17.96 -13.71 15.96
CA THR A 279 -17.40 -13.12 14.75
C THR A 279 -16.60 -14.14 13.92
N ARG A 280 -16.52 -13.93 12.60
CA ARG A 280 -15.70 -14.77 11.73
C ARG A 280 -14.21 -14.66 12.06
N ALA A 281 -13.75 -13.46 12.45
CA ALA A 281 -12.37 -13.23 12.86
C ALA A 281 -12.03 -14.01 14.14
N GLU A 282 -12.95 -14.04 15.13
CA GLU A 282 -12.78 -14.82 16.35
C GLU A 282 -12.62 -16.31 16.05
N LEU A 283 -13.50 -16.88 15.22
CA LEU A 283 -13.43 -18.29 14.83
C LEU A 283 -12.12 -18.61 14.06
N ALA A 284 -11.68 -17.72 13.20
CA ALA A 284 -10.43 -17.89 12.45
C ALA A 284 -9.20 -17.86 13.40
N LEU A 285 -9.18 -16.93 14.35
CA LEU A 285 -8.08 -16.80 15.31
C LEU A 285 -8.04 -18.00 16.28
N GLN A 286 -9.20 -18.49 16.75
CA GLN A 286 -9.28 -19.68 17.59
C GLN A 286 -8.76 -20.93 16.86
N ARG A 287 -9.12 -21.12 15.58
CA ARG A 287 -8.62 -22.24 14.77
C ARG A 287 -7.10 -22.19 14.60
N SER A 288 -6.54 -21.00 14.34
CA SER A 288 -5.10 -20.84 14.20
C SER A 288 -4.34 -21.12 15.51
N GLN A 289 -4.93 -20.83 16.66
CA GLN A 289 -4.36 -21.13 17.98
C GLN A 289 -4.44 -22.64 18.31
N GLN A 290 -5.49 -23.33 17.85
CA GLN A 290 -5.66 -24.77 18.04
C GLN A 290 -4.81 -25.60 17.07
N ALA A 291 -4.53 -25.07 15.88
CA ALA A 291 -3.69 -25.71 14.87
C ALA A 291 -2.18 -25.53 15.12
N ALA A 292 -1.77 -24.65 16.03
CA ALA A 292 -0.38 -24.58 16.46
C ALA A 292 -0.06 -25.86 17.25
N PRO A 293 0.85 -26.75 16.78
CA PRO A 293 1.17 -27.98 17.49
C PRO A 293 1.70 -27.62 18.88
N ALA A 294 1.36 -28.44 19.86
CA ALA A 294 1.90 -28.42 21.22
C ALA A 294 3.41 -28.77 21.21
N ALA A 295 4.19 -27.92 20.57
CA ALA A 295 5.65 -28.05 20.48
C ALA A 295 6.33 -27.20 21.55
N THR A 296 5.86 -27.31 22.81
CA THR A 296 6.64 -26.79 23.95
C THR A 296 6.16 -27.43 25.24
N ALA A 297 6.23 -28.77 25.35
CA ALA A 297 6.24 -29.43 26.64
C ALA A 297 6.69 -30.88 26.46
N ALA A 298 7.99 -31.13 26.39
CA ALA A 298 8.62 -32.37 26.87
C ALA A 298 10.15 -32.37 26.60
N THR A 299 10.87 -31.45 27.25
CA THR A 299 12.23 -31.81 27.63
C THR A 299 12.13 -32.41 29.05
N GLN A 300 11.65 -33.65 29.13
CA GLN A 300 11.94 -34.48 30.28
C GLN A 300 13.28 -35.16 30.05
N VAL A 301 14.25 -34.74 30.83
CA VAL A 301 15.51 -35.42 31.03
C VAL A 301 15.22 -36.82 31.53
N VAL A 302 15.38 -37.82 30.66
CA VAL A 302 15.42 -39.23 31.09
C VAL A 302 16.84 -39.51 31.55
N THR A 303 17.02 -39.50 32.85
CA THR A 303 18.19 -40.12 33.50
C THR A 303 18.00 -41.63 33.44
N THR A 304 18.81 -42.31 32.63
CA THR A 304 18.93 -43.78 32.63
C THR A 304 19.75 -44.22 33.81
N THR A 305 19.15 -45.08 34.63
CA THR A 305 19.88 -46.00 35.52
C THR A 305 19.44 -47.43 35.19
N PRO A 306 20.38 -48.37 35.02
CA PRO A 306 20.09 -49.76 34.62
C PRO A 306 19.81 -50.66 35.83
N GLY A 307 18.78 -51.56 35.75
CA GLY A 307 18.53 -52.58 36.77
C GLY A 307 17.50 -53.61 36.34
N VAL A 308 17.96 -54.67 35.78
CA VAL A 308 17.71 -56.12 35.90
C VAL A 308 16.32 -56.61 36.43
N GLY A 309 15.70 -57.50 35.62
CA GLY A 309 14.93 -58.68 36.07
C GLY A 309 13.39 -58.43 36.07
N ASP A 310 12.65 -59.25 35.58
CA ASP A 310 12.36 -60.61 35.38
C ASP A 310 10.85 -60.78 35.01
N ALA A 311 10.58 -61.82 34.32
CA ALA A 311 9.36 -62.37 33.76
C ALA A 311 8.16 -62.52 34.71
N THR A 312 6.98 -62.64 34.14
CA THR A 312 6.04 -63.76 34.30
C THR A 312 4.57 -63.36 34.03
N GLN A 313 4.02 -63.96 32.98
CA GLN A 313 2.84 -64.82 32.83
C GLN A 313 1.46 -64.30 33.27
N VAL A 314 0.57 -64.26 32.28
CA VAL A 314 -0.56 -65.14 31.99
C VAL A 314 -1.55 -65.38 33.12
N VAL A 315 -2.83 -65.19 32.90
CA VAL A 315 -3.91 -66.18 33.04
C VAL A 315 -5.21 -65.67 32.41
N ALA A 316 -5.78 -66.55 31.57
CA ALA A 316 -7.15 -66.53 31.08
C ALA A 316 -8.07 -67.24 32.05
N ALA A 317 -9.35 -66.94 32.00
CA ALA A 317 -10.47 -67.84 32.35
C ALA A 317 -11.79 -67.03 32.26
N ALA A 318 -12.89 -67.46 31.80
CA ALA A 318 -13.54 -68.65 31.27
C ALA A 318 -15.04 -68.40 31.37
N HIS A 319 -15.76 -68.95 30.42
CA HIS A 319 -17.22 -69.03 30.35
C HIS A 319 -17.87 -69.73 31.60
N PRO A 320 -19.22 -69.75 31.81
CA PRO A 320 -20.06 -70.77 31.15
C PRO A 320 -21.50 -70.31 30.75
N GLU A 321 -21.94 -70.87 29.64
CA GLU A 321 -23.03 -71.91 29.46
C GLU A 321 -24.48 -71.54 29.74
N ASP A 322 -25.23 -71.69 28.69
CA ASP A 322 -26.57 -72.14 28.29
C ASP A 322 -27.45 -72.83 29.31
N PRO A 323 -28.75 -73.19 29.12
CA PRO A 323 -29.36 -73.65 27.85
C PRO A 323 -30.91 -73.39 27.68
N ASP A 324 -31.42 -73.87 26.47
CA ASP A 324 -32.72 -74.42 26.09
C ASP A 324 -33.95 -73.50 25.95
N ASP A 325 -34.68 -73.52 24.85
CA ASP A 325 -35.59 -74.55 24.33
C ASP A 325 -36.31 -74.11 23.02
N GLU A 326 -36.28 -75.01 22.06
CA GLU A 326 -37.22 -75.51 21.05
C GLU A 326 -38.48 -74.70 20.64
N LEU A 327 -38.68 -74.56 19.37
CA LEU A 327 -39.72 -75.22 18.53
C LEU A 327 -39.92 -74.46 17.20
N THR A 328 -39.78 -75.18 16.11
CA THR A 328 -40.21 -74.92 14.71
C THR A 328 -41.75 -75.07 14.61
N PRO A 329 -42.51 -74.83 13.51
CA PRO A 329 -42.11 -74.83 12.09
C PRO A 329 -42.82 -73.83 11.13
N GLU A 330 -42.27 -73.78 9.89
CA GLU A 330 -42.91 -73.71 8.55
C GLU A 330 -43.43 -72.42 7.96
N GLU A 331 -42.90 -72.24 6.73
CA GLU A 331 -43.43 -71.77 5.43
C GLU A 331 -43.73 -70.28 5.29
N GLU A 332 -43.28 -69.58 4.25
CA GLU A 332 -43.00 -69.69 2.82
C GLU A 332 -42.21 -68.44 2.34
N PRO A 333 -41.63 -68.33 1.09
CA PRO A 333 -40.56 -67.45 0.77
C PRO A 333 -41.04 -66.07 0.38
N SER A 334 -40.76 -65.09 1.19
CA SER A 334 -41.05 -63.70 0.89
C SER A 334 -39.78 -62.89 0.61
N ARG A 335 -39.95 -61.96 -0.25
CA ARG A 335 -39.14 -60.85 -0.75
C ARG A 335 -37.88 -60.38 0.06
N SER A 336 -37.69 -60.91 1.28
CA SER A 336 -36.61 -60.51 2.20
C SER A 336 -35.20 -61.03 1.82
N LYS A 337 -35.12 -62.19 1.11
CA LYS A 337 -33.81 -62.74 0.67
C LYS A 337 -33.11 -61.87 -0.37
N ARG A 338 -33.87 -61.21 -1.25
CA ARG A 338 -33.28 -60.27 -2.23
C ARG A 338 -32.80 -58.99 -1.53
N PHE A 339 -33.52 -58.52 -0.49
CA PHE A 339 -33.09 -57.37 0.31
C PHE A 339 -31.85 -57.68 1.19
N ALA A 340 -31.78 -58.88 1.75
CA ALA A 340 -30.59 -59.31 2.52
C ALA A 340 -29.34 -59.47 1.65
N ILE A 341 -29.53 -59.98 0.41
CA ILE A 341 -28.41 -60.10 -0.55
C ILE A 341 -27.93 -58.69 -1.03
N ILE A 342 -28.85 -57.76 -1.28
CA ILE A 342 -28.51 -56.38 -1.65
C ILE A 342 -27.85 -55.66 -0.48
N LEU A 343 -28.36 -55.85 0.76
CA LEU A 343 -27.75 -55.27 1.96
C LEU A 343 -26.36 -55.84 2.24
N ALA A 344 -26.21 -57.19 2.06
CA ALA A 344 -24.91 -57.84 2.19
C ALA A 344 -23.91 -57.38 1.12
N ALA A 345 -24.39 -57.19 -0.12
CA ALA A 345 -23.55 -56.64 -1.21
C ALA A 345 -23.14 -55.17 -0.95
N LEU A 346 -24.07 -54.35 -0.40
CA LEU A 346 -23.77 -52.97 0.00
C LEU A 346 -22.80 -52.91 1.18
N LEU A 347 -22.93 -53.82 2.17
CA LEU A 347 -21.99 -53.90 3.27
C LEU A 347 -20.61 -54.40 2.86
N ILE A 348 -20.55 -55.36 1.89
CA ILE A 348 -19.28 -55.79 1.31
C ILE A 348 -18.63 -54.64 0.50
N LEU A 349 -19.43 -53.92 -0.29
CA LEU A 349 -18.95 -52.75 -1.04
C LEU A 349 -18.49 -51.65 -0.09
N ALA A 350 -19.23 -51.37 1.00
CA ALA A 350 -18.81 -50.43 2.02
C ALA A 350 -17.53 -50.87 2.76
N ALA A 351 -17.40 -52.18 3.03
CA ALA A 351 -16.18 -52.76 3.62
C ALA A 351 -14.97 -52.69 2.66
N LEU A 352 -15.21 -52.89 1.35
CA LEU A 352 -14.17 -52.74 0.33
C LEU A 352 -13.75 -51.26 0.15
N ILE A 353 -14.73 -50.34 0.20
CA ILE A 353 -14.44 -48.90 0.16
C ILE A 353 -13.70 -48.47 1.45
N ALA A 354 -14.15 -48.91 2.62
CA ALA A 354 -13.48 -48.66 3.90
C ALA A 354 -12.09 -49.29 3.96
N GLY A 355 -11.92 -50.51 3.43
CA GLY A 355 -10.62 -51.19 3.29
C GLY A 355 -9.71 -50.48 2.32
N GLY A 356 -10.24 -49.95 1.20
CA GLY A 356 -9.51 -49.13 0.26
C GLY A 356 -9.04 -47.79 0.85
N ILE A 357 -9.93 -47.16 1.64
CA ILE A 357 -9.59 -45.90 2.35
C ILE A 357 -8.54 -46.17 3.44
N VAL A 358 -8.67 -47.26 4.20
CA VAL A 358 -7.69 -47.64 5.23
C VAL A 358 -6.35 -48.05 4.58
N ALA A 359 -6.38 -48.72 3.41
CA ALA A 359 -5.17 -49.05 2.66
C ALA A 359 -4.50 -47.80 2.06
N ALA A 360 -5.30 -46.84 1.59
CA ALA A 360 -4.82 -45.53 1.13
C ALA A 360 -4.28 -44.65 2.26
N LEU A 361 -4.87 -44.75 3.47
CA LEU A 361 -4.40 -44.04 4.67
C LEU A 361 -3.18 -44.74 5.33
N ASN A 362 -2.93 -46.02 5.02
CA ASN A 362 -1.79 -46.80 5.54
C ASN A 362 -0.68 -47.04 4.48
N ALA A 363 -0.86 -46.58 3.25
CA ALA A 363 0.24 -46.39 2.32
C ALA A 363 1.06 -45.23 2.89
N GLY A 364 2.09 -45.54 3.65
CA GLY A 364 2.96 -44.56 4.24
C GLY A 364 3.47 -43.63 3.13
N SER A 365 3.05 -42.37 3.14
CA SER A 365 3.67 -41.35 2.33
C SER A 365 5.15 -41.31 2.73
N SER A 366 6.04 -41.62 1.81
CA SER A 366 7.44 -41.36 1.99
C SER A 366 7.59 -39.85 2.03
N THR A 367 7.89 -39.30 3.21
CA THR A 367 8.26 -37.88 3.31
C THR A 367 9.68 -37.70 2.86
N ARG A 368 9.96 -36.63 2.13
CA ARG A 368 11.28 -36.20 1.74
C ARG A 368 11.51 -34.77 2.15
N GLU A 369 12.74 -34.43 2.45
CA GLU A 369 13.16 -33.08 2.76
C GLU A 369 13.23 -32.27 1.46
N VAL A 370 12.58 -31.09 1.44
CA VAL A 370 12.61 -30.17 0.28
C VAL A 370 14.04 -29.67 0.07
N PRO A 371 14.67 -29.93 -1.10
CA PRO A 371 16.02 -29.46 -1.39
C PRO A 371 16.14 -27.92 -1.32
N ASP A 372 17.32 -27.43 -0.95
CA ASP A 372 17.61 -26.01 -1.02
C ASP A 372 17.91 -25.59 -2.47
N VAL A 373 16.97 -24.86 -3.05
CA VAL A 373 17.02 -24.33 -4.41
C VAL A 373 17.02 -22.81 -4.45
N ILE A 374 17.18 -22.15 -3.30
CA ILE A 374 17.30 -20.70 -3.23
C ILE A 374 18.61 -20.26 -3.90
N ASP A 375 18.59 -19.08 -4.52
CA ASP A 375 19.68 -18.49 -5.31
C ASP A 375 20.09 -19.30 -6.56
N ARG A 376 19.28 -20.29 -6.98
CA ARG A 376 19.51 -21.05 -8.22
C ARG A 376 18.64 -20.55 -9.35
N PRO A 377 19.08 -20.73 -10.62
CA PRO A 377 18.22 -20.52 -11.79
C PRO A 377 16.95 -21.39 -11.72
N LEU A 378 15.80 -20.84 -12.13
CA LEU A 378 14.51 -21.54 -12.08
C LEU A 378 14.56 -22.95 -12.73
N ALA A 379 15.23 -23.09 -13.88
CA ALA A 379 15.33 -24.37 -14.58
C ALA A 379 16.08 -25.41 -13.72
N GLU A 380 17.22 -25.04 -13.11
CA GLU A 380 18.00 -25.91 -12.24
C GLU A 380 17.24 -26.27 -10.95
N ALA A 381 16.51 -25.30 -10.40
CA ALA A 381 15.68 -25.50 -9.22
C ALA A 381 14.54 -26.48 -9.49
N THR A 382 13.90 -26.38 -10.66
CA THR A 382 12.85 -27.29 -11.09
C THR A 382 13.39 -28.70 -11.27
N ASP A 383 14.50 -28.86 -11.99
CA ASP A 383 15.13 -30.17 -12.22
C ASP A 383 15.50 -30.89 -10.91
N LEU A 384 16.02 -30.14 -9.92
CA LEU A 384 16.39 -30.70 -8.61
C LEU A 384 15.17 -31.15 -7.79
N LEU A 385 14.11 -30.36 -7.76
CA LEU A 385 12.88 -30.70 -7.02
C LEU A 385 12.16 -31.89 -7.67
N GLU A 386 12.08 -31.93 -9.00
CA GLU A 386 11.48 -33.05 -9.75
C GLU A 386 12.31 -34.34 -9.60
N ALA A 387 13.65 -34.25 -9.57
CA ALA A 387 14.53 -35.39 -9.32
C ALA A 387 14.32 -35.98 -7.92
N ASP A 388 13.98 -35.16 -6.92
CA ASP A 388 13.66 -35.60 -5.57
C ASP A 388 12.17 -36.02 -5.41
N GLY A 389 11.39 -36.04 -6.51
CA GLY A 389 10.03 -36.57 -6.54
C GLY A 389 8.94 -35.59 -6.16
N PHE A 390 9.22 -34.29 -6.18
CA PHE A 390 8.21 -33.23 -5.97
C PHE A 390 7.63 -32.74 -7.29
N ASN A 391 6.38 -32.27 -7.27
CA ASN A 391 5.83 -31.49 -8.35
C ASN A 391 6.18 -30.01 -8.16
N VAL A 392 6.52 -29.28 -9.23
CA VAL A 392 6.94 -27.88 -9.13
C VAL A 392 5.87 -26.95 -9.72
N GLU A 393 5.46 -25.96 -8.94
CA GLU A 393 4.63 -24.84 -9.40
C GLU A 393 5.46 -23.55 -9.36
N ALA A 394 5.82 -23.02 -10.53
CA ALA A 394 6.64 -21.81 -10.64
C ALA A 394 5.76 -20.55 -10.60
N VAL A 395 6.00 -19.68 -9.64
CA VAL A 395 5.30 -18.40 -9.47
C VAL A 395 6.27 -17.25 -9.74
N ALA A 396 5.96 -16.46 -10.77
CA ALA A 396 6.72 -15.27 -11.13
C ALA A 396 6.35 -14.11 -10.19
N GLU A 397 7.28 -13.66 -9.36
CA GLU A 397 7.10 -12.51 -8.47
C GLU A 397 8.32 -11.59 -8.61
N PRO A 398 8.15 -10.34 -9.14
CA PRO A 398 9.27 -9.43 -9.36
C PRO A 398 9.96 -9.05 -8.04
N ASN A 399 11.28 -9.22 -7.99
CA ASN A 399 12.10 -8.84 -6.85
C ASN A 399 13.35 -8.08 -7.32
N ALA A 400 13.43 -6.76 -7.00
CA ALA A 400 14.50 -5.89 -7.45
C ALA A 400 15.90 -6.26 -6.91
N ASN A 401 15.96 -7.04 -5.82
CA ASN A 401 17.20 -7.44 -5.17
C ASN A 401 17.71 -8.82 -5.62
N VAL A 402 16.99 -9.49 -6.52
CA VAL A 402 17.30 -10.83 -7.01
C VAL A 402 17.50 -10.75 -8.53
N GLU A 403 18.53 -11.43 -9.04
CA GLU A 403 18.77 -11.50 -10.48
C GLU A 403 17.58 -12.15 -11.21
N ALA A 404 17.44 -11.83 -12.48
CA ALA A 404 16.37 -12.37 -13.33
C ALA A 404 16.48 -13.91 -13.41
N ASN A 405 15.33 -14.59 -13.35
CA ASN A 405 15.18 -16.05 -13.38
C ASN A 405 15.81 -16.79 -12.19
N ILE A 406 16.14 -16.11 -11.12
CA ILE A 406 16.65 -16.72 -9.88
C ILE A 406 15.51 -16.95 -8.89
N VAL A 407 15.49 -18.13 -8.29
CA VAL A 407 14.58 -18.53 -7.22
C VAL A 407 15.01 -17.88 -5.92
N TYR A 408 14.07 -17.31 -5.18
CA TYR A 408 14.38 -16.68 -3.91
C TYR A 408 13.45 -17.12 -2.75
N ARG A 409 12.47 -17.98 -3.04
CA ARG A 409 11.59 -18.55 -2.02
C ARG A 409 10.94 -19.84 -2.52
N THR A 410 10.78 -20.81 -1.63
CA THR A 410 9.97 -22.01 -1.86
C THR A 410 8.92 -22.15 -0.76
N ASP A 411 7.83 -22.82 -1.08
CA ASP A 411 6.78 -23.21 -0.15
C ASP A 411 6.31 -24.64 -0.48
N PRO A 412 6.59 -25.66 0.37
CA PRO A 412 7.32 -25.58 1.65
C PRO A 412 8.76 -25.08 1.53
N ALA A 413 9.28 -24.49 2.62
CA ALA A 413 10.65 -23.99 2.65
C ALA A 413 11.67 -25.13 2.56
N ALA A 414 12.89 -24.81 2.10
CA ALA A 414 14.01 -25.75 2.08
C ALA A 414 14.24 -26.38 3.48
N GLY A 415 14.52 -27.67 3.52
CA GLY A 415 14.72 -28.42 4.76
C GLY A 415 13.45 -28.87 5.48
N VAL A 416 12.27 -28.56 4.96
CA VAL A 416 10.99 -29.04 5.50
C VAL A 416 10.64 -30.39 4.88
N GLU A 417 10.19 -31.34 5.70
CA GLU A 417 9.68 -32.62 5.20
C GLU A 417 8.31 -32.42 4.52
N ALA A 418 8.18 -32.92 3.29
CA ALA A 418 6.94 -32.92 2.52
C ALA A 418 6.72 -34.30 1.88
N ASP A 419 5.46 -34.63 1.59
CA ASP A 419 5.10 -35.91 0.98
C ASP A 419 5.68 -36.01 -0.44
N GLU A 420 6.24 -37.18 -0.80
CA GLU A 420 6.67 -37.47 -2.18
C GLU A 420 5.48 -37.32 -3.13
N GLY A 421 5.66 -36.56 -4.22
CA GLY A 421 4.59 -36.19 -5.14
C GLY A 421 3.76 -34.96 -4.72
N SER A 422 4.04 -34.34 -3.58
CA SER A 422 3.43 -33.05 -3.23
C SER A 422 3.98 -31.91 -4.08
N THR A 423 3.24 -30.80 -4.16
CA THR A 423 3.65 -29.64 -4.94
C THR A 423 4.48 -28.68 -4.09
N VAL A 424 5.66 -28.34 -4.58
CA VAL A 424 6.51 -27.27 -4.05
C VAL A 424 6.33 -26.03 -4.94
N THR A 425 5.85 -24.94 -4.37
CA THR A 425 5.76 -23.65 -5.04
C THR A 425 7.13 -22.98 -5.04
N VAL A 426 7.65 -22.69 -6.23
CA VAL A 426 8.94 -22.02 -6.44
C VAL A 426 8.69 -20.59 -6.88
N VAL A 427 9.09 -19.61 -6.06
CA VAL A 427 8.95 -18.19 -6.37
C VAL A 427 10.25 -17.65 -6.91
N TYR A 428 10.21 -17.09 -8.12
CA TYR A 428 11.38 -16.58 -8.82
C TYR A 428 11.18 -15.17 -9.34
N ASN A 429 12.27 -14.43 -9.52
CA ASN A 429 12.24 -13.11 -10.13
C ASN A 429 12.14 -13.26 -11.66
N PRO A 430 11.02 -12.87 -12.31
CA PRO A 430 10.89 -13.03 -13.75
C PRO A 430 11.87 -12.15 -14.51
N SER A 431 12.32 -12.64 -15.67
CA SER A 431 13.04 -11.80 -16.63
C SER A 431 12.09 -10.69 -17.10
N ALA A 432 12.49 -9.43 -16.99
CA ALA A 432 11.72 -8.36 -17.60
C ALA A 432 11.73 -8.59 -19.13
N GLU A 433 10.56 -8.67 -19.75
CA GLU A 433 10.48 -8.73 -21.20
C GLU A 433 11.20 -7.52 -21.80
N PRO A 434 12.12 -7.73 -22.76
CA PRO A 434 12.80 -6.63 -23.39
C PRO A 434 11.79 -5.79 -24.18
N VAL A 435 11.92 -4.46 -24.06
CA VAL A 435 11.06 -3.48 -24.73
C VAL A 435 11.90 -2.73 -25.78
N GLU A 436 11.31 -2.48 -26.92
CA GLU A 436 11.95 -1.71 -27.99
C GLU A 436 12.22 -0.26 -27.52
N VAL A 437 13.49 0.15 -27.61
CA VAL A 437 13.92 1.51 -27.26
C VAL A 437 13.42 2.49 -28.32
N PRO A 438 12.57 3.46 -27.97
CA PRO A 438 12.03 4.40 -28.95
C PRO A 438 13.10 5.35 -29.50
N LYS A 439 12.87 5.84 -30.71
CA LYS A 439 13.74 6.89 -31.30
C LYS A 439 13.43 8.22 -30.64
N VAL A 440 14.44 8.81 -29.98
CA VAL A 440 14.33 10.12 -29.32
C VAL A 440 15.34 11.14 -29.87
N THR A 441 16.19 10.77 -30.82
CA THR A 441 17.11 11.69 -31.47
C THR A 441 16.37 12.74 -32.29
N GLY A 442 16.74 14.00 -32.15
CA GLY A 442 16.09 15.14 -32.79
C GLY A 442 14.92 15.74 -32.01
N LEU A 443 14.53 15.14 -30.88
CA LEU A 443 13.50 15.69 -29.99
C LEU A 443 14.12 16.58 -28.92
N PRO A 444 13.38 17.58 -28.39
CA PRO A 444 13.71 18.22 -27.13
C PRO A 444 13.84 17.21 -25.99
N VAL A 445 14.78 17.41 -25.08
CA VAL A 445 15.06 16.47 -23.97
C VAL A 445 13.83 16.13 -23.15
N ASP A 446 12.94 17.09 -22.90
CA ASP A 446 11.70 16.88 -22.14
C ASP A 446 10.72 15.94 -22.85
N GLU A 447 10.62 16.02 -24.17
CA GLU A 447 9.80 15.12 -24.98
C GLU A 447 10.44 13.73 -25.07
N ALA A 448 11.76 13.68 -25.22
CA ALA A 448 12.53 12.45 -25.23
C ALA A 448 12.35 11.67 -23.91
N LEU A 449 12.45 12.34 -22.77
CA LEU A 449 12.24 11.75 -21.45
C LEU A 449 10.80 11.23 -21.27
N LYS A 450 9.79 11.98 -21.72
CA LYS A 450 8.39 11.55 -21.69
C LYS A 450 8.15 10.31 -22.55
N LEU A 451 8.73 10.28 -23.75
CA LEU A 451 8.57 9.16 -24.68
C LEU A 451 9.24 7.89 -24.14
N LEU A 452 10.47 7.99 -23.61
CA LEU A 452 11.17 6.89 -22.95
C LEU A 452 10.40 6.38 -21.72
N ALA A 453 9.91 7.28 -20.88
CA ALA A 453 9.12 6.93 -19.71
C ALA A 453 7.80 6.23 -20.07
N SER A 454 7.14 6.63 -21.16
CA SER A 454 5.91 5.97 -21.65
C SER A 454 6.14 4.52 -22.10
N LYS A 455 7.38 4.17 -22.47
CA LYS A 455 7.83 2.83 -22.82
C LYS A 455 8.46 2.07 -21.64
N GLY A 456 8.45 2.66 -20.44
CA GLY A 456 8.96 2.04 -19.22
C GLY A 456 10.42 2.33 -18.88
N PHE A 457 11.18 2.97 -19.79
CA PHE A 457 12.58 3.34 -19.53
C PHE A 457 12.65 4.55 -18.61
N ARG A 458 13.04 4.35 -17.35
CA ARG A 458 13.13 5.40 -16.32
C ARG A 458 14.55 5.72 -15.90
N ASN A 459 15.50 4.84 -16.20
CA ASN A 459 16.92 5.06 -15.91
C ASN A 459 17.58 5.80 -17.07
N VAL A 460 17.31 7.12 -17.17
CA VAL A 460 17.81 7.95 -18.27
C VAL A 460 18.78 8.98 -17.71
N GLU A 461 19.97 9.07 -18.32
CA GLU A 461 20.99 10.07 -18.03
C GLU A 461 21.18 10.98 -19.22
N THR A 462 21.29 12.29 -18.98
CA THR A 462 21.59 13.29 -20.00
C THR A 462 23.04 13.76 -19.88
N GLN A 463 23.75 13.87 -20.99
CA GLN A 463 25.12 14.35 -21.07
C GLN A 463 25.22 15.39 -22.18
N ASP A 464 26.01 16.44 -21.97
CA ASP A 464 26.28 17.45 -22.99
C ASP A 464 27.09 16.85 -24.14
N ALA A 465 26.68 17.15 -25.36
CA ALA A 465 27.41 16.82 -26.57
C ALA A 465 28.28 18.04 -26.96
N GLU A 466 29.51 18.08 -26.47
CA GLU A 466 30.44 19.18 -26.78
C GLU A 466 30.58 19.38 -28.28
N GLY A 467 30.43 20.62 -28.74
CA GLY A 467 30.54 21.00 -30.17
C GLY A 467 29.32 20.64 -31.02
N ALA A 468 28.25 20.10 -30.48
CA ALA A 468 27.03 19.85 -31.21
C ALA A 468 26.33 21.17 -31.58
N GLN A 469 25.90 21.29 -32.85
CA GLN A 469 25.13 22.42 -33.33
C GLN A 469 23.66 22.09 -33.40
N GLY A 470 22.79 23.02 -33.00
CA GLY A 470 21.33 22.84 -32.99
C GLY A 470 20.65 23.65 -31.89
N GLU A 471 19.35 23.46 -31.73
CA GLU A 471 18.61 24.09 -30.63
C GLU A 471 19.06 23.50 -29.28
N PRO A 472 19.38 24.36 -28.28
CA PRO A 472 19.78 23.90 -26.95
C PRO A 472 18.79 22.90 -26.34
N GLY A 473 19.31 21.83 -25.77
CA GLY A 473 18.47 20.77 -25.17
C GLY A 473 17.92 19.74 -26.15
N THR A 474 18.27 19.82 -27.45
CA THR A 474 17.87 18.79 -28.43
C THR A 474 18.78 17.56 -28.31
N VAL A 475 18.17 16.36 -28.32
CA VAL A 475 18.88 15.08 -28.27
C VAL A 475 19.64 14.83 -29.59
N VAL A 476 20.94 14.76 -29.50
CA VAL A 476 21.84 14.51 -30.67
C VAL A 476 22.03 13.01 -30.90
N SER A 477 22.18 12.24 -29.81
CA SER A 477 22.36 10.81 -29.89
C SER A 477 21.79 10.11 -28.65
N GLN A 478 21.46 8.83 -28.79
CA GLN A 478 20.97 7.99 -27.71
C GLN A 478 21.74 6.67 -27.67
N ASN A 479 21.93 6.14 -26.49
CA ASN A 479 22.48 4.80 -26.26
C ASN A 479 21.68 4.14 -25.12
N PRO A 480 21.00 2.99 -25.34
CA PRO A 480 20.96 2.15 -26.55
C PRO A 480 20.35 2.83 -27.77
N VAL A 481 20.71 2.33 -28.95
CA VAL A 481 20.17 2.86 -30.22
C VAL A 481 18.67 2.56 -30.36
N ALA A 482 17.96 3.42 -31.09
CA ALA A 482 16.54 3.23 -31.39
C ALA A 482 16.28 1.89 -32.10
N GLY A 483 15.18 1.22 -31.76
CA GLY A 483 14.81 -0.08 -32.29
C GLY A 483 15.51 -1.28 -31.65
N SER A 484 16.45 -1.07 -30.71
CA SER A 484 17.04 -2.18 -29.95
C SER A 484 16.08 -2.64 -28.85
N GLU A 485 15.97 -3.94 -28.63
CA GLU A 485 15.23 -4.51 -27.50
C GLU A 485 16.10 -4.51 -26.24
N LYS A 486 15.62 -3.89 -25.18
CA LYS A 486 16.32 -3.79 -23.88
C LYS A 486 15.36 -3.95 -22.71
N PRO A 487 15.82 -4.54 -21.60
CA PRO A 487 15.08 -4.47 -20.34
C PRO A 487 14.85 -3.01 -19.94
N VAL A 488 13.63 -2.67 -19.49
CA VAL A 488 13.27 -1.28 -19.11
C VAL A 488 14.10 -0.71 -17.96
N LYS A 489 14.79 -1.55 -17.19
CA LYS A 489 15.73 -1.16 -16.12
C LYS A 489 17.09 -0.70 -16.64
N ASP A 490 17.43 -1.02 -17.89
CA ASP A 490 18.72 -0.66 -18.49
C ASP A 490 18.85 0.86 -18.59
N LYS A 491 20.09 1.33 -18.41
CA LYS A 491 20.42 2.74 -18.49
C LYS A 491 20.36 3.23 -19.93
N VAL A 492 19.63 4.32 -20.16
CA VAL A 492 19.61 5.04 -21.43
C VAL A 492 20.38 6.34 -21.28
N VAL A 493 21.38 6.56 -22.11
CA VAL A 493 22.17 7.79 -22.12
C VAL A 493 21.77 8.63 -23.33
N LEU A 494 21.36 9.88 -23.08
CA LEU A 494 21.03 10.86 -24.09
C LEU A 494 22.15 11.91 -24.15
N ARG A 495 22.71 12.15 -25.32
CA ARG A 495 23.59 13.28 -25.54
C ARG A 495 22.80 14.44 -26.15
N ILE A 496 22.82 15.59 -25.49
CA ILE A 496 22.04 16.77 -25.86
C ILE A 496 22.92 17.93 -26.27
N VAL A 497 22.38 18.80 -27.11
CA VAL A 497 23.00 20.10 -27.37
C VAL A 497 23.08 20.87 -26.05
N PRO A 498 24.26 21.39 -25.63
CA PRO A 498 24.40 22.06 -24.34
C PRO A 498 23.37 23.18 -24.16
N ILE A 499 22.75 23.22 -22.98
CA ILE A 499 21.83 24.29 -22.60
C ILE A 499 22.65 25.41 -21.97
N PRO A 500 22.68 26.62 -22.55
CA PRO A 500 23.51 27.70 -22.04
C PRO A 500 23.05 28.13 -20.63
N VAL A 501 23.99 28.20 -19.70
CA VAL A 501 23.75 28.72 -18.37
C VAL A 501 23.69 30.23 -18.41
N LEU A 502 22.49 30.80 -18.34
CA LEU A 502 22.32 32.25 -18.30
C LEU A 502 22.58 32.79 -16.91
N LYS A 503 23.39 33.83 -16.79
CA LYS A 503 23.73 34.51 -15.55
C LYS A 503 23.37 35.98 -15.63
N ASP A 504 22.89 36.57 -14.53
CA ASP A 504 22.59 38.00 -14.48
C ASP A 504 23.90 38.81 -14.50
N ILE A 505 23.99 39.80 -15.39
CA ILE A 505 25.10 40.73 -15.40
C ILE A 505 25.01 41.61 -14.15
N PRO A 506 26.08 41.68 -13.31
CA PRO A 506 26.04 42.51 -12.10
C PRO A 506 25.99 44.00 -12.49
N GLU A 507 25.27 44.79 -11.70
CA GLU A 507 25.19 46.23 -11.92
C GLU A 507 26.54 46.89 -11.72
N VAL A 508 27.03 47.58 -12.76
CA VAL A 508 28.34 48.25 -12.76
C VAL A 508 28.23 49.74 -13.11
N ALA A 509 27.01 50.25 -13.27
CA ALA A 509 26.79 51.66 -13.53
C ALA A 509 27.36 52.53 -12.37
N GLY A 510 28.05 53.63 -12.70
CA GLY A 510 28.66 54.51 -11.70
C GLY A 510 30.01 54.04 -11.15
N LEU A 511 30.49 52.85 -11.48
CA LEU A 511 31.84 52.39 -11.14
C LEU A 511 32.89 52.96 -12.10
N SER A 512 34.19 52.95 -11.74
CA SER A 512 35.25 53.17 -12.70
C SER A 512 35.35 52.00 -13.69
N PRO A 513 35.91 52.17 -14.90
CA PRO A 513 36.09 51.09 -15.88
C PRO A 513 36.84 49.88 -15.30
N ASP A 514 37.87 50.12 -14.49
CA ASP A 514 38.68 49.05 -13.89
C ASP A 514 37.90 48.28 -12.84
N GLU A 515 37.14 48.98 -11.95
CA GLU A 515 36.28 48.36 -10.97
C GLU A 515 35.14 47.57 -11.61
N ALA A 516 34.54 48.11 -12.67
CA ALA A 516 33.49 47.44 -13.45
C ALA A 516 34.02 46.18 -14.13
N THR A 517 35.18 46.25 -14.75
CA THR A 517 35.84 45.11 -15.38
C THR A 517 36.14 44.01 -14.35
N ALA A 518 36.75 44.38 -13.22
CA ALA A 518 37.04 43.42 -12.17
C ALA A 518 35.75 42.72 -11.61
N LYS A 519 34.66 43.49 -11.46
CA LYS A 519 33.38 42.96 -10.97
C LYS A 519 32.70 42.02 -11.99
N LEU A 520 32.77 42.35 -13.28
CA LEU A 520 32.27 41.51 -14.36
C LEU A 520 33.08 40.21 -14.50
N GLN A 521 34.42 40.30 -14.43
CA GLN A 521 35.31 39.13 -14.45
C GLN A 521 35.12 38.22 -13.24
N ALA A 522 34.95 38.79 -12.04
CA ALA A 522 34.64 38.03 -10.83
C ALA A 522 33.29 37.30 -10.93
N ALA A 523 32.35 37.83 -11.70
CA ALA A 523 31.09 37.20 -12.01
C ALA A 523 31.16 36.17 -13.15
N GLY A 524 32.33 36.00 -13.79
CA GLY A 524 32.58 35.02 -14.87
C GLY A 524 32.23 35.51 -16.27
N PHE A 525 32.20 36.84 -16.47
CA PHE A 525 32.02 37.46 -17.79
C PHE A 525 33.34 37.97 -18.36
N VAL A 526 33.43 38.05 -19.67
CA VAL A 526 34.59 38.60 -20.37
C VAL A 526 34.23 39.98 -20.92
N VAL A 527 35.01 41.01 -20.58
CA VAL A 527 34.83 42.35 -21.14
C VAL A 527 35.57 42.42 -22.48
N ALA A 528 34.84 42.35 -23.58
CA ALA A 528 35.40 42.32 -24.92
C ALA A 528 35.94 43.70 -25.35
N SER A 529 35.25 44.79 -25.00
CA SER A 529 35.67 46.15 -25.32
C SER A 529 35.01 47.17 -24.41
N THR A 530 35.62 48.36 -24.30
CA THR A 530 35.01 49.51 -23.64
C THR A 530 34.89 50.64 -24.67
N SER A 531 33.76 51.32 -24.70
CA SER A 531 33.50 52.48 -25.52
C SER A 531 33.06 53.65 -24.66
N SER A 532 33.25 54.89 -25.16
CA SER A 532 32.81 56.09 -24.45
C SER A 532 31.53 56.66 -25.10
N GLU A 533 30.57 57.04 -24.27
CA GLU A 533 29.35 57.73 -24.69
C GLU A 533 29.12 59.00 -23.85
N ALA A 534 28.45 59.98 -24.40
CA ALA A 534 28.06 61.17 -23.65
C ALA A 534 26.85 60.86 -22.75
N SER A 535 26.94 61.18 -21.47
CA SER A 535 25.86 60.97 -20.51
C SER A 535 25.66 62.25 -19.70
N ASN A 536 24.40 62.64 -19.54
CA ASN A 536 24.03 63.76 -18.67
C ASN A 536 23.73 63.30 -17.20
N SER A 537 23.65 62.00 -16.97
CA SER A 537 23.28 61.41 -15.65
C SER A 537 24.47 60.76 -14.95
N THR A 538 25.56 60.44 -15.64
CA THR A 538 26.72 59.73 -15.09
C THR A 538 27.94 60.64 -15.10
N PRO A 539 28.71 60.74 -13.99
CA PRO A 539 29.93 61.55 -13.95
C PRO A 539 30.97 61.11 -15.00
N ASN A 540 31.79 62.06 -15.50
CA ASN A 540 32.84 61.75 -16.45
C ASN A 540 33.80 60.66 -15.93
N GLY A 541 34.13 59.70 -16.82
CA GLY A 541 35.03 58.59 -16.50
C GLY A 541 34.39 57.46 -15.72
N LYS A 542 33.07 57.45 -15.57
CA LYS A 542 32.30 56.36 -14.93
C LYS A 542 31.51 55.57 -15.98
N VAL A 543 31.27 54.28 -15.69
CA VAL A 543 30.50 53.39 -16.54
C VAL A 543 29.03 53.79 -16.52
N THR A 544 28.43 53.91 -17.69
CA THR A 544 27.01 54.24 -17.86
C THR A 544 26.15 53.00 -17.90
N ARG A 545 26.56 51.97 -18.63
CA ARG A 545 25.81 50.70 -18.80
C ARG A 545 26.73 49.60 -19.35
N THR A 546 26.21 48.38 -19.34
CA THR A 546 26.76 47.24 -20.10
C THR A 546 25.93 47.00 -21.36
N ASP A 547 26.55 46.41 -22.37
CA ASP A 547 25.89 45.90 -23.56
C ASP A 547 26.46 44.50 -23.84
N PRO A 548 25.67 43.46 -23.78
CA PRO A 548 24.25 43.41 -23.46
C PRO A 548 23.92 43.74 -22.00
N THR A 549 22.62 43.96 -21.72
CA THR A 549 22.06 44.15 -20.38
C THR A 549 21.22 42.91 -20.01
N GLY A 550 21.08 42.60 -18.71
CA GLY A 550 20.24 41.51 -18.21
C GLY A 550 20.95 40.16 -18.08
N ARG A 551 20.34 39.08 -18.57
CA ARG A 551 20.89 37.72 -18.46
C ARG A 551 21.61 37.31 -19.75
N VAL A 552 22.84 36.88 -19.65
CA VAL A 552 23.65 36.38 -20.76
C VAL A 552 24.38 35.09 -20.40
N GLU A 553 24.90 34.40 -21.40
CA GLU A 553 25.66 33.16 -21.18
C GLU A 553 26.90 33.40 -20.31
N GLN A 554 27.18 32.49 -19.40
CA GLN A 554 28.39 32.52 -18.60
C GLN A 554 29.60 32.32 -19.50
N GLY A 555 30.56 33.27 -19.48
CA GLY A 555 31.75 33.26 -20.33
C GLY A 555 31.65 34.09 -21.62
N SER A 556 30.48 34.71 -21.89
CA SER A 556 30.32 35.68 -22.97
C SER A 556 30.90 37.04 -22.62
#